data_95286b63dd96169946d710430ff338f3
#
_entry.id   95286b63dd96169946d710430ff338f3
#
_cell.length_a   1.000
_cell.length_b   1.000
_cell.length_c   1.000
_cell.angle_alpha   90.00
_cell.angle_beta   90.00
_cell.angle_gamma   90.00
#
_symmetry.space_group_name_H-M   'P 1'
#
loop_
_entity.id
_entity.type
_entity.pdbx_description
1 polymer ?
#
loop_
_entity_poly.entity_id
_entity_poly.type
_entity_poly.pdbx_seq_one_letter_code
_entity_poly.pdbx_strand_id
1 'polypeptide(L)'
;MQNMFRISLILLLIITCFVFTASCAKKKVEPDLSFDEAAKQAEEARLEELERQLSLEEERLAAAAEEAEREMLAAREMLMDEDIYFKKGVSSLSPEAKEILMKKARWLQDNPDISVIIQGHSDEPGSAEFNLALGEKRAGKVKTFLIKLGISSSRLKAVSYGKERPVASGENKEDRSMNRRVHFVIE
;
A
#
# COMPACT_ATOMS: atom_id res chain seq x y z
N MET A 1 13.06 10.93 -11.90
CA MET A 1 13.96 11.72 -12.76
C MET A 1 13.25 12.49 -13.89
N GLN A 2 12.10 12.06 -14.40
CA GLN A 2 11.37 12.75 -15.48
C GLN A 2 10.69 14.07 -15.08
N ASN A 3 10.30 14.23 -13.82
CA ASN A 3 9.59 15.45 -13.37
C ASN A 3 10.53 16.64 -13.12
N MET A 4 11.78 16.41 -12.76
CA MET A 4 12.77 17.48 -12.60
C MET A 4 13.16 18.15 -13.95
N PHE A 5 13.13 17.39 -15.05
CA PHE A 5 13.42 17.94 -16.38
C PHE A 5 12.29 18.85 -16.91
N ARG A 6 11.03 18.58 -16.55
CA ARG A 6 9.88 19.40 -16.97
C ARG A 6 9.84 20.75 -16.27
N ILE A 7 10.21 20.81 -14.99
CA ILE A 7 10.25 22.06 -14.21
C ILE A 7 11.39 22.97 -14.71
N SER A 8 12.55 22.40 -15.06
CA SER A 8 13.68 23.15 -15.60
C SER A 8 13.38 23.77 -16.99
N LEU A 9 12.59 23.07 -17.82
CA LEU A 9 12.22 23.56 -19.17
C LEU A 9 11.22 24.73 -19.13
N ILE A 10 10.31 24.72 -18.14
CA ILE A 10 9.32 25.79 -17.93
C ILE A 10 9.98 27.06 -17.38
N LEU A 11 10.97 26.93 -16.49
CA LEU A 11 11.75 28.07 -16.00
C LEU A 11 12.59 28.72 -17.10
N LEU A 12 13.11 27.96 -18.07
CA LEU A 12 13.91 28.48 -19.18
C LEU A 12 13.06 29.28 -20.21
N LEU A 13 11.79 28.91 -20.35
CA LEU A 13 10.87 29.57 -21.31
C LEU A 13 10.35 30.92 -20.81
N ILE A 14 10.32 31.15 -19.51
CA ILE A 14 9.89 32.44 -18.89
C ILE A 14 10.99 33.48 -19.00
N ILE A 15 12.27 33.09 -19.04
CA ILE A 15 13.40 34.01 -19.10
C ILE A 15 13.61 34.62 -20.53
N THR A 16 13.13 33.95 -21.58
CA THR A 16 13.38 34.40 -22.97
C THR A 16 12.36 35.39 -23.52
N CYS A 17 11.27 35.69 -22.80
CA CYS A 17 10.20 36.60 -23.29
C CYS A 17 10.37 38.07 -22.87
N PHE A 18 11.47 38.43 -22.17
CA PHE A 18 11.63 39.78 -21.59
C PHE A 18 12.62 40.70 -22.33
N VAL A 19 13.05 40.35 -23.56
CA VAL A 19 13.97 41.19 -24.32
C VAL A 19 13.40 41.46 -25.71
N PHE A 20 12.39 42.25 -25.82
CA PHE A 20 12.13 43.01 -27.07
C PHE A 20 11.07 44.10 -26.84
N THR A 21 11.47 45.32 -26.49
CA THR A 21 10.93 46.57 -27.03
C THR A 21 11.72 47.75 -26.44
N ALA A 22 12.71 48.21 -27.14
CA ALA A 22 13.23 49.54 -26.93
C ALA A 22 13.26 50.25 -28.30
N SER A 23 12.33 51.16 -28.52
CA SER A 23 12.64 52.33 -29.37
C SER A 23 11.58 53.44 -29.27
N CYS A 24 12.09 54.60 -28.88
CA CYS A 24 11.67 55.98 -29.19
C CYS A 24 10.31 56.50 -28.75
N ALA A 25 10.32 57.34 -27.67
CA ALA A 25 10.02 58.78 -27.84
C ALA A 25 10.28 59.51 -26.51
N LYS A 26 11.17 60.51 -26.54
CA LYS A 26 11.45 61.42 -25.44
C LYS A 26 10.23 62.32 -25.18
N LYS A 27 9.50 62.01 -24.09
CA LYS A 27 8.70 62.98 -23.36
C LYS A 27 9.09 62.80 -21.89
N LYS A 28 9.75 63.82 -21.34
CA LYS A 28 10.10 63.86 -19.91
C LYS A 28 8.76 63.91 -19.15
N VAL A 29 8.29 62.74 -18.73
CA VAL A 29 7.28 62.62 -17.70
C VAL A 29 8.08 62.24 -16.44
N GLU A 30 8.04 63.06 -15.45
CA GLU A 30 8.57 62.72 -14.13
C GLU A 30 7.86 61.41 -13.69
N PRO A 31 8.60 60.38 -13.25
CA PRO A 31 7.95 59.16 -12.81
C PRO A 31 7.12 59.49 -11.58
N ASP A 32 5.83 59.22 -11.62
CA ASP A 32 4.94 59.26 -10.46
C ASP A 32 5.36 58.08 -9.58
N LEU A 33 6.23 58.34 -8.63
CA LEU A 33 6.77 57.38 -7.63
C LEU A 33 5.66 56.64 -6.90
N SER A 34 4.46 57.21 -6.81
CA SER A 34 3.32 56.61 -6.11
C SER A 34 2.71 55.43 -6.92
N PHE A 35 2.80 55.44 -8.23
CA PHE A 35 2.26 54.39 -9.09
C PHE A 35 3.16 53.14 -9.12
N ASP A 36 4.48 53.36 -9.09
CA ASP A 36 5.45 52.26 -9.06
C ASP A 36 5.47 51.52 -7.71
N GLU A 37 5.27 52.28 -6.60
CA GLU A 37 5.16 51.67 -5.27
C GLU A 37 3.87 50.84 -5.13
N ALA A 38 2.74 51.31 -5.60
CA ALA A 38 1.47 50.59 -5.57
C ALA A 38 1.50 49.33 -6.45
N ALA A 39 2.15 49.38 -7.62
CA ALA A 39 2.35 48.22 -8.48
C ALA A 39 3.24 47.16 -7.83
N LYS A 40 4.29 47.56 -7.12
CA LYS A 40 5.21 46.69 -6.42
C LYS A 40 4.54 46.01 -5.22
N GLN A 41 3.76 46.76 -4.44
CA GLN A 41 2.97 46.18 -3.31
C GLN A 41 1.91 45.19 -3.82
N ALA A 42 1.28 45.44 -4.96
CA ALA A 42 0.32 44.52 -5.56
C ALA A 42 0.98 43.25 -6.07
N GLU A 43 2.21 43.34 -6.56
CA GLU A 43 2.99 42.17 -7.01
C GLU A 43 3.46 41.33 -5.81
N GLU A 44 3.97 41.96 -4.74
CA GLU A 44 4.34 41.30 -3.49
C GLU A 44 3.14 40.58 -2.86
N ALA A 45 1.98 41.23 -2.80
CA ALA A 45 0.76 40.61 -2.28
C ALA A 45 0.30 39.39 -3.12
N ARG A 46 0.50 39.45 -4.45
CA ARG A 46 0.21 38.29 -5.32
C ARG A 46 1.17 37.13 -5.11
N LEU A 47 2.44 37.43 -4.89
CA LEU A 47 3.44 36.40 -4.59
C LEU A 47 3.16 35.73 -3.24
N GLU A 48 2.85 36.51 -2.20
CA GLU A 48 2.47 35.96 -0.89
C GLU A 48 1.22 35.08 -0.97
N GLU A 49 0.20 35.51 -1.73
CA GLU A 49 -1.01 34.70 -1.92
C GLU A 49 -0.72 33.40 -2.69
N LEU A 50 0.16 33.46 -3.71
CA LEU A 50 0.57 32.27 -4.46
C LEU A 50 1.36 31.29 -3.58
N GLU A 51 2.29 31.81 -2.78
CA GLU A 51 3.05 31.00 -1.83
C GLU A 51 2.13 30.33 -0.80
N ARG A 52 1.13 31.07 -0.30
CA ARG A 52 0.11 30.52 0.60
C ARG A 52 -0.70 29.42 -0.07
N GLN A 53 -1.13 29.62 -1.31
CA GLN A 53 -1.88 28.60 -2.06
C GLN A 53 -1.04 27.35 -2.30
N LEU A 54 0.23 27.52 -2.67
CA LEU A 54 1.15 26.40 -2.84
C LEU A 54 1.37 25.61 -1.54
N SER A 55 1.56 26.31 -0.43
CA SER A 55 1.73 25.67 0.88
C SER A 55 0.49 24.88 1.31
N LEU A 56 -0.71 25.43 1.08
CA LEU A 56 -1.97 24.74 1.36
C LEU A 56 -2.19 23.53 0.45
N GLU A 57 -1.78 23.63 -0.81
CA GLU A 57 -1.87 22.49 -1.74
C GLU A 57 -0.89 21.38 -1.36
N GLU A 58 0.34 21.72 -0.98
CA GLU A 58 1.32 20.77 -0.48
C GLU A 58 0.82 20.05 0.80
N GLU A 59 0.24 20.80 1.74
CA GLU A 59 -0.35 20.23 2.95
C GLU A 59 -1.51 19.29 2.64
N ARG A 60 -2.39 19.66 1.71
CA ARG A 60 -3.50 18.80 1.26
C ARG A 60 -3.01 17.52 0.58
N LEU A 61 -1.98 17.61 -0.26
CA LEU A 61 -1.38 16.46 -0.93
C LEU A 61 -0.69 15.54 0.08
N ALA A 62 0.00 16.10 1.07
CA ALA A 62 0.63 15.33 2.14
C ALA A 62 -0.41 14.60 3.00
N ALA A 63 -1.50 15.29 3.39
CA ALA A 63 -2.59 14.70 4.15
C ALA A 63 -3.31 13.58 3.36
N ALA A 64 -3.56 13.79 2.07
CA ALA A 64 -4.17 12.78 1.21
C ALA A 64 -3.26 11.55 1.01
N ALA A 65 -1.95 11.75 0.92
CA ALA A 65 -0.98 10.66 0.84
C ALA A 65 -0.93 9.84 2.14
N GLU A 66 -0.96 10.51 3.30
CA GLU A 66 -0.99 9.85 4.60
C GLU A 66 -2.29 9.05 4.81
N GLU A 67 -3.44 9.60 4.39
CA GLU A 67 -4.73 8.91 4.45
C GLU A 67 -4.73 7.67 3.54
N ALA A 68 -4.24 7.78 2.32
CA ALA A 68 -4.12 6.65 1.39
C ALA A 68 -3.17 5.56 1.91
N GLU A 69 -2.07 5.93 2.57
CA GLU A 69 -1.16 4.98 3.21
C GLU A 69 -1.83 4.24 4.38
N ARG A 70 -2.59 4.96 5.21
CA ARG A 70 -3.37 4.37 6.32
C ARG A 70 -4.44 3.40 5.81
N GLU A 71 -5.18 3.78 4.76
CA GLU A 71 -6.18 2.90 4.16
C GLU A 71 -5.54 1.63 3.57
N MET A 72 -4.41 1.77 2.89
CA MET A 72 -3.67 0.65 2.34
C MET A 72 -3.15 -0.29 3.44
N LEU A 73 -2.65 0.27 4.54
CA LEU A 73 -2.17 -0.50 5.69
C LEU A 73 -3.33 -1.25 6.37
N ALA A 74 -4.48 -0.59 6.58
CA ALA A 74 -5.66 -1.21 7.17
C ALA A 74 -6.22 -2.33 6.28
N ALA A 75 -6.27 -2.13 4.97
CA ALA A 75 -6.68 -3.16 4.01
C ALA A 75 -5.73 -4.36 4.02
N ARG A 76 -4.41 -4.11 4.15
CA ARG A 76 -3.39 -5.14 4.29
C ARG A 76 -3.58 -5.98 5.56
N GLU A 77 -3.76 -5.32 6.71
CA GLU A 77 -3.98 -6.00 7.98
C GLU A 77 -5.24 -6.86 7.93
N MET A 78 -6.38 -6.27 7.54
CA MET A 78 -7.64 -7.00 7.43
C MET A 78 -7.52 -8.23 6.51
N LEU A 79 -6.81 -8.10 5.38
CA LEU A 79 -6.66 -9.19 4.44
C LEU A 79 -5.73 -10.29 4.97
N MET A 80 -4.66 -9.94 5.69
CA MET A 80 -3.71 -10.91 6.23
C MET A 80 -4.25 -11.62 7.46
N ASP A 81 -5.03 -10.94 8.29
CA ASP A 81 -5.64 -11.51 9.51
C ASP A 81 -6.80 -12.47 9.20
N GLU A 82 -7.37 -12.41 7.99
CA GLU A 82 -8.41 -13.37 7.58
C GLU A 82 -7.82 -14.76 7.36
N ASP A 83 -8.02 -15.66 8.32
CA ASP A 83 -7.53 -17.04 8.31
C ASP A 83 -8.30 -17.94 7.34
N ILE A 84 -7.63 -18.98 6.85
CA ILE A 84 -8.25 -20.04 6.05
C ILE A 84 -8.54 -21.24 6.94
N TYR A 85 -9.81 -21.53 7.19
CA TYR A 85 -10.25 -22.60 8.08
C TYR A 85 -10.49 -23.93 7.36
N PHE A 86 -10.27 -25.04 8.10
CA PHE A 86 -10.38 -26.39 7.58
C PHE A 86 -11.32 -27.25 8.45
N LYS A 87 -11.98 -28.19 7.80
CA LYS A 87 -12.72 -29.25 8.51
C LYS A 87 -11.75 -30.20 9.20
N LYS A 88 -12.26 -30.94 10.21
CA LYS A 88 -11.48 -31.92 10.95
C LYS A 88 -10.82 -32.96 10.04
N GLY A 89 -9.50 -33.15 10.20
CA GLY A 89 -8.71 -34.10 9.42
C GLY A 89 -8.58 -33.80 7.92
N VAL A 90 -9.09 -32.65 7.45
CA VAL A 90 -9.15 -32.30 6.03
C VAL A 90 -8.12 -31.22 5.71
N SER A 91 -7.51 -31.32 4.53
CA SER A 91 -6.60 -30.31 3.95
C SER A 91 -7.07 -29.77 2.58
N SER A 92 -8.28 -30.14 2.13
CA SER A 92 -8.86 -29.57 0.91
C SER A 92 -9.48 -28.21 1.18
N LEU A 93 -9.32 -27.29 0.20
CA LEU A 93 -9.89 -25.94 0.28
C LEU A 93 -11.40 -25.98 0.00
N SER A 94 -12.17 -25.35 0.87
CA SER A 94 -13.60 -25.13 0.65
C SER A 94 -13.83 -24.03 -0.39
N PRO A 95 -15.06 -23.86 -0.94
CA PRO A 95 -15.38 -22.73 -1.81
C PRO A 95 -15.07 -21.38 -1.18
N GLU A 96 -15.45 -21.18 0.09
CA GLU A 96 -15.24 -19.96 0.86
C GLU A 96 -13.73 -19.67 1.02
N ALA A 97 -12.94 -20.70 1.37
CA ALA A 97 -11.49 -20.60 1.45
C ALA A 97 -10.86 -20.15 0.12
N LYS A 98 -11.39 -20.63 -1.01
CA LYS A 98 -10.90 -20.21 -2.34
C LYS A 98 -11.24 -18.76 -2.65
N GLU A 99 -12.41 -18.26 -2.23
CA GLU A 99 -12.80 -16.85 -2.39
C GLU A 99 -11.87 -15.93 -1.60
N ILE A 100 -11.58 -16.26 -0.35
CA ILE A 100 -10.61 -15.53 0.47
C ILE A 100 -9.23 -15.53 -0.21
N LEU A 101 -8.76 -16.70 -0.66
CA LEU A 101 -7.47 -16.82 -1.34
C LEU A 101 -7.41 -16.06 -2.68
N MET A 102 -8.52 -15.93 -3.40
CA MET A 102 -8.57 -15.09 -4.60
C MET A 102 -8.41 -13.60 -4.27
N LYS A 103 -9.01 -13.12 -3.17
CA LYS A 103 -8.81 -11.74 -2.69
C LYS A 103 -7.34 -11.51 -2.29
N LYS A 104 -6.77 -12.42 -1.49
CA LYS A 104 -5.36 -12.37 -1.10
C LYS A 104 -4.42 -12.40 -2.31
N ALA A 105 -4.72 -13.21 -3.32
CA ALA A 105 -3.92 -13.30 -4.53
C ALA A 105 -3.93 -11.98 -5.33
N ARG A 106 -5.08 -11.32 -5.48
CA ARG A 106 -5.18 -10.00 -6.14
C ARG A 106 -4.31 -8.98 -5.41
N TRP A 107 -4.46 -8.89 -4.09
CA TRP A 107 -3.65 -7.99 -3.30
C TRP A 107 -2.15 -8.25 -3.44
N LEU A 108 -1.71 -9.53 -3.45
CA LEU A 108 -0.32 -9.90 -3.69
C LEU A 108 0.16 -9.59 -5.13
N GLN A 109 -0.73 -9.60 -6.12
CA GLN A 109 -0.41 -9.18 -7.50
C GLN A 109 -0.20 -7.67 -7.59
N ASP A 110 -1.02 -6.90 -6.87
CA ASP A 110 -0.91 -5.44 -6.80
C ASP A 110 0.33 -4.99 -5.99
N ASN A 111 0.87 -5.88 -5.13
CA ASN A 111 2.04 -5.62 -4.28
C ASN A 111 3.18 -6.63 -4.58
N PRO A 112 3.90 -6.50 -5.69
CA PRO A 112 4.85 -7.50 -6.18
C PRO A 112 6.07 -7.73 -5.28
N ASP A 113 6.45 -6.75 -4.48
CA ASP A 113 7.62 -6.80 -3.59
C ASP A 113 7.37 -7.54 -2.27
N ILE A 114 6.10 -7.84 -1.97
CA ILE A 114 5.73 -8.50 -0.72
C ILE A 114 5.83 -10.01 -0.86
N SER A 115 6.51 -10.63 0.12
CA SER A 115 6.57 -12.08 0.34
C SER A 115 5.78 -12.47 1.57
N VAL A 116 5.23 -13.69 1.59
CA VAL A 116 4.40 -14.16 2.69
C VAL A 116 4.78 -15.55 3.17
N ILE A 117 4.70 -15.73 4.50
CA ILE A 117 4.79 -17.02 5.16
C ILE A 117 3.38 -17.55 5.38
N ILE A 118 3.11 -18.74 4.88
CA ILE A 118 1.84 -19.47 4.99
C ILE A 118 1.98 -20.46 6.13
N GLN A 119 1.40 -20.15 7.29
CA GLN A 119 1.54 -20.92 8.52
C GLN A 119 0.37 -21.89 8.67
N GLY A 120 0.66 -23.20 8.61
CA GLY A 120 -0.33 -24.26 8.78
C GLY A 120 -0.47 -24.70 10.22
N HIS A 121 -1.70 -24.75 10.69
CA HIS A 121 -2.05 -25.17 12.04
C HIS A 121 -3.04 -26.34 12.05
N SER A 122 -3.02 -27.09 13.11
CA SER A 122 -3.90 -28.22 13.36
C SER A 122 -4.20 -28.33 14.86
N ASP A 123 -5.38 -28.80 15.19
CA ASP A 123 -5.77 -29.15 16.55
C ASP A 123 -6.50 -30.50 16.55
N GLU A 124 -5.90 -31.44 15.84
CA GLU A 124 -6.47 -32.78 15.75
C GLU A 124 -5.95 -33.67 16.92
N PRO A 125 -6.76 -34.60 17.42
CA PRO A 125 -6.27 -35.65 18.30
C PRO A 125 -5.14 -36.43 17.62
N GLY A 126 -4.08 -36.75 18.36
CA GLY A 126 -2.96 -37.51 17.83
C GLY A 126 -1.59 -36.94 18.20
N SER A 127 -0.55 -37.53 17.63
CA SER A 127 0.83 -37.11 17.91
C SER A 127 1.17 -35.74 17.36
N ALA A 128 2.26 -35.15 17.85
CA ALA A 128 2.78 -33.87 17.33
C ALA A 128 3.18 -33.98 15.85
N GLU A 129 3.81 -35.11 15.48
CA GLU A 129 4.25 -35.38 14.12
C GLU A 129 3.07 -35.45 13.13
N PHE A 130 1.97 -36.11 13.54
CA PHE A 130 0.75 -36.17 12.73
C PHE A 130 0.17 -34.75 12.50
N ASN A 131 0.08 -33.96 13.57
CA ASN A 131 -0.44 -32.61 13.49
C ASN A 131 0.47 -31.68 12.68
N LEU A 132 1.78 -31.83 12.81
CA LEU A 132 2.76 -31.10 11.99
C LEU A 132 2.59 -31.41 10.50
N ALA A 133 2.49 -32.71 10.16
CA ALA A 133 2.27 -33.14 8.77
C ALA A 133 0.93 -32.65 8.21
N LEU A 134 -0.13 -32.59 9.03
CA LEU A 134 -1.44 -32.08 8.59
C LEU A 134 -1.40 -30.57 8.35
N GLY A 135 -0.74 -29.80 9.24
CA GLY A 135 -0.51 -28.37 9.04
C GLY A 135 0.29 -28.08 7.78
N GLU A 136 1.34 -28.88 7.52
CA GLU A 136 2.14 -28.78 6.29
C GLU A 136 1.29 -29.03 5.03
N LYS A 137 0.47 -30.06 5.03
CA LYS A 137 -0.46 -30.34 3.93
C LYS A 137 -1.43 -29.19 3.68
N ARG A 138 -1.98 -28.56 4.74
CA ARG A 138 -2.87 -27.41 4.65
C ARG A 138 -2.14 -26.21 4.03
N ALA A 139 -0.99 -25.83 4.56
CA ALA A 139 -0.17 -24.73 4.05
C ALA A 139 0.28 -24.99 2.60
N GLY A 140 0.68 -26.21 2.26
CA GLY A 140 1.05 -26.61 0.92
C GLY A 140 -0.10 -26.51 -0.10
N LYS A 141 -1.34 -26.86 0.32
CA LYS A 141 -2.53 -26.68 -0.55
C LYS A 141 -2.83 -25.21 -0.82
N VAL A 142 -2.72 -24.35 0.18
CA VAL A 142 -2.87 -22.90 0.04
C VAL A 142 -1.79 -22.34 -0.88
N LYS A 143 -0.50 -22.65 -0.64
CA LYS A 143 0.62 -22.24 -1.50
C LYS A 143 0.38 -22.65 -2.95
N THR A 144 0.02 -23.92 -3.19
CA THR A 144 -0.25 -24.43 -4.54
C THR A 144 -1.39 -23.69 -5.21
N PHE A 145 -2.43 -23.32 -4.48
CA PHE A 145 -3.56 -22.57 -5.03
C PHE A 145 -3.15 -21.13 -5.40
N LEU A 146 -2.37 -20.44 -4.58
CA LEU A 146 -1.85 -19.10 -4.89
C LEU A 146 -0.91 -19.10 -6.10
N ILE A 147 -0.07 -20.13 -6.26
CA ILE A 147 0.77 -20.31 -7.45
C ILE A 147 -0.10 -20.45 -8.71
N LYS A 148 -1.19 -21.21 -8.65
CA LYS A 148 -2.15 -21.34 -9.77
C LYS A 148 -2.83 -20.02 -10.12
N LEU A 149 -2.96 -19.10 -9.17
CA LEU A 149 -3.46 -17.74 -9.38
C LEU A 149 -2.38 -16.77 -9.85
N GLY A 150 -1.16 -17.23 -10.15
CA GLY A 150 -0.09 -16.44 -10.73
C GLY A 150 0.91 -15.82 -9.72
N ILE A 151 0.83 -16.16 -8.43
CA ILE A 151 1.81 -15.69 -7.47
C ILE A 151 3.09 -16.52 -7.57
N SER A 152 4.26 -15.85 -7.66
CA SER A 152 5.56 -16.51 -7.75
C SER A 152 5.81 -17.41 -6.52
N SER A 153 6.29 -18.63 -6.76
CA SER A 153 6.66 -19.57 -5.70
C SER A 153 7.75 -19.05 -4.76
N SER A 154 8.64 -18.17 -5.25
CA SER A 154 9.70 -17.55 -4.46
C SER A 154 9.19 -16.59 -3.39
N ARG A 155 7.98 -16.04 -3.58
CA ARG A 155 7.31 -15.13 -2.64
C ARG A 155 6.47 -15.87 -1.59
N LEU A 156 6.36 -17.18 -1.67
CA LEU A 156 5.47 -17.99 -0.85
C LEU A 156 6.27 -19.05 -0.08
N LYS A 157 6.33 -18.92 1.25
CA LYS A 157 6.97 -19.88 2.13
C LYS A 157 5.91 -20.60 2.97
N ALA A 158 5.80 -21.91 2.82
CA ALA A 158 4.89 -22.71 3.63
C ALA A 158 5.63 -23.29 4.85
N VAL A 159 5.05 -23.12 6.04
CA VAL A 159 5.60 -23.61 7.31
C VAL A 159 4.45 -24.23 8.10
N SER A 160 4.70 -25.31 8.85
CA SER A 160 3.74 -25.88 9.77
C SER A 160 4.18 -25.69 11.22
N TYR A 161 3.24 -25.32 12.05
CA TYR A 161 3.37 -25.34 13.51
C TYR A 161 2.54 -26.45 14.15
N GLY A 162 1.81 -27.24 13.36
CA GLY A 162 0.94 -28.28 13.90
C GLY A 162 0.03 -27.73 14.99
N LYS A 163 0.12 -28.29 16.20
CA LYS A 163 -0.66 -27.86 17.38
C LYS A 163 0.09 -26.97 18.37
N GLU A 164 1.33 -26.56 18.02
CA GLU A 164 2.21 -25.83 18.96
C GLU A 164 1.83 -24.36 19.17
N ARG A 165 1.03 -23.79 18.25
CA ARG A 165 0.60 -22.39 18.30
C ARG A 165 -0.91 -22.27 18.18
N PRO A 166 -1.68 -22.65 19.21
CA PRO A 166 -3.13 -22.52 19.20
C PRO A 166 -3.52 -21.03 19.33
N VAL A 167 -4.61 -20.65 18.69
CA VAL A 167 -5.26 -19.33 18.86
C VAL A 167 -6.35 -19.40 19.92
N ALA A 168 -6.94 -20.56 20.12
CA ALA A 168 -7.89 -20.84 21.19
C ALA A 168 -7.37 -22.02 22.03
N SER A 169 -7.37 -21.85 23.36
CA SER A 169 -6.79 -22.80 24.31
C SER A 169 -7.78 -23.84 24.88
N GLY A 170 -9.06 -23.73 24.52
CA GLY A 170 -10.09 -24.66 24.96
C GLY A 170 -10.10 -25.98 24.16
N GLU A 171 -10.70 -27.01 24.75
CA GLU A 171 -10.85 -28.33 24.13
C GLU A 171 -12.22 -28.56 23.50
N ASN A 172 -13.10 -27.56 23.54
CA ASN A 172 -14.42 -27.65 22.93
C ASN A 172 -14.33 -27.65 21.37
N LYS A 173 -15.44 -27.94 20.73
CA LYS A 173 -15.51 -28.08 19.27
C LYS A 173 -15.22 -26.75 18.55
N GLU A 174 -15.64 -25.65 19.13
CA GLU A 174 -15.51 -24.29 18.64
C GLU A 174 -14.03 -23.89 18.65
N ASP A 175 -13.34 -24.01 19.78
CA ASP A 175 -11.92 -23.67 19.92
C ASP A 175 -11.04 -24.51 18.99
N ARG A 176 -11.32 -25.83 18.91
CA ARG A 176 -10.63 -26.69 17.94
C ARG A 176 -10.86 -26.23 16.51
N SER A 177 -12.05 -25.72 16.16
CA SER A 177 -12.32 -25.25 14.81
C SER A 177 -11.52 -24.00 14.46
N MET A 178 -11.25 -23.11 15.42
CA MET A 178 -10.40 -21.93 15.25
C MET A 178 -8.92 -22.31 15.08
N ASN A 179 -8.48 -23.40 15.72
CA ASN A 179 -7.10 -23.87 15.59
C ASN A 179 -6.82 -24.58 14.26
N ARG A 180 -7.84 -25.10 13.56
CA ARG A 180 -7.68 -25.74 12.24
C ARG A 180 -7.62 -24.69 11.14
N ARG A 181 -6.52 -23.96 11.06
CA ARG A 181 -6.39 -22.82 10.16
C ARG A 181 -5.06 -22.79 9.41
N VAL A 182 -5.02 -21.96 8.40
CA VAL A 182 -3.80 -21.43 7.81
C VAL A 182 -3.82 -19.91 7.98
N HIS A 183 -2.76 -19.39 8.58
CA HIS A 183 -2.55 -17.97 8.83
C HIS A 183 -1.47 -17.42 7.90
N PHE A 184 -1.55 -16.12 7.56
CA PHE A 184 -0.61 -15.45 6.68
C PHE A 184 0.20 -14.41 7.45
N VAL A 185 1.51 -14.40 7.22
CA VAL A 185 2.42 -13.40 7.78
C VAL A 185 3.24 -12.82 6.66
N ILE A 186 3.35 -11.51 6.60
CA ILE A 186 4.24 -10.81 5.67
C ILE A 186 5.67 -10.93 6.16
N GLU A 187 6.58 -11.26 5.26
CA GLU A 187 8.02 -11.43 5.53
C GLU A 187 8.78 -10.12 5.28
#